data_d099691003dd962c8dad2453da3cc86b
#
_entry.id   d099691003dd962c8dad2453da3cc86b
#
_cell.length_a   1.000
_cell.length_b   1.000
_cell.length_c   1.000
_cell.angle_alpha   90.00
_cell.angle_beta   90.00
_cell.angle_gamma   90.00
#
_symmetry.space_group_name_H-M   'P 1'
#
loop_
_entity.id
_entity.type
_entity.pdbx_description
1 polymer ?
#
loop_
_entity_poly.entity_id
_entity_poly.type
_entity_poly.pdbx_seq_one_letter_code
_entity_poly.pdbx_strand_id
1 'polypeptide(L)'
;MVKIRLARGGAKRKPFYHIVVTDSRKPRDGRNIERLGFFNPVARGNDERLRVDRERVDHWVGRGARVSERVSHLIAEAARSAPSSNES
;
A
#
# COMPACT_ATOMS: atom_id res chain seq x y z
N MET A 1 1.47 9.43 -15.90
CA MET A 1 1.97 9.67 -14.55
C MET A 1 1.75 8.43 -13.72
N VAL A 2 2.75 8.02 -12.97
CA VAL A 2 2.68 6.84 -12.12
C VAL A 2 2.19 7.24 -10.73
N LYS A 3 1.26 6.47 -10.19
CA LYS A 3 0.70 6.74 -8.86
C LYS A 3 0.73 5.49 -8.01
N ILE A 4 0.92 5.69 -6.71
CA ILE A 4 0.81 4.63 -5.71
C ILE A 4 -0.50 4.89 -4.97
N ARG A 5 -1.41 3.92 -5.00
CA ARG A 5 -2.72 4.10 -4.39
C ARG A 5 -3.27 2.79 -3.87
N LEU A 6 -4.42 2.87 -3.18
CA LEU A 6 -5.12 1.70 -2.70
C LEU A 6 -6.10 1.21 -3.77
N ALA A 7 -6.15 -0.11 -3.93
CA ALA A 7 -7.15 -0.76 -4.77
C ALA A 7 -7.95 -1.69 -3.88
N ARG A 8 -9.26 -1.55 -3.89
CA ARG A 8 -10.11 -2.36 -3.04
C ARG A 8 -10.20 -3.79 -3.57
N GLY A 9 -10.09 -4.74 -2.65
CA GLY A 9 -10.35 -6.15 -2.93
C GLY A 9 -11.16 -6.73 -1.80
N GLY A 10 -11.29 -8.04 -1.77
CA GLY A 10 -12.00 -8.73 -0.71
C GLY A 10 -13.51 -8.71 -0.87
N ALA A 11 -14.21 -9.21 0.12
CA ALA A 11 -15.66 -9.33 0.10
C ALA A 11 -16.32 -8.02 0.52
N LYS A 12 -17.62 -7.90 0.29
CA LYS A 12 -18.37 -6.70 0.63
C LYS A 12 -18.26 -6.35 2.10
N ARG A 13 -18.30 -7.34 2.98
CA ARG A 13 -18.28 -7.10 4.43
C ARG A 13 -16.91 -7.16 5.03
N LYS A 14 -15.90 -7.50 4.22
CA LYS A 14 -14.54 -7.58 4.69
C LYS A 14 -13.65 -6.83 3.73
N PRO A 15 -13.62 -5.52 3.83
CA PRO A 15 -12.79 -4.73 2.93
C PRO A 15 -11.32 -5.10 3.12
N PHE A 16 -10.63 -5.16 2.01
CA PHE A 16 -9.22 -5.45 1.98
C PHE A 16 -8.64 -4.62 0.86
N TYR A 17 -7.53 -3.97 1.12
CA TYR A 17 -6.95 -3.06 0.13
C TYR A 17 -5.54 -3.50 -0.22
N HIS A 18 -5.22 -3.40 -1.50
CA HIS A 18 -3.85 -3.60 -1.96
C HIS A 18 -3.22 -2.24 -2.22
N ILE A 19 -1.96 -2.10 -1.84
CA ILE A 19 -1.19 -0.91 -2.18
C ILE A 19 -0.55 -1.22 -3.52
N VAL A 20 -0.90 -0.44 -4.54
CA VAL A 20 -0.50 -0.76 -5.90
C VAL A 20 0.10 0.44 -6.60
N VAL A 21 0.97 0.16 -7.56
CA VAL A 21 1.51 1.17 -8.48
C VAL A 21 0.72 1.06 -9.76
N THR A 22 0.23 2.19 -10.25
CA THR A 22 -0.58 2.20 -11.45
C THR A 22 -0.27 3.44 -12.28
N ASP A 23 -0.56 3.37 -13.58
CA ASP A 23 -0.38 4.52 -14.48
C ASP A 23 -1.72 5.23 -14.58
N SER A 24 -1.74 6.53 -14.24
CA SER A 24 -2.97 7.30 -14.23
C SER A 24 -3.62 7.44 -15.59
N ARG A 25 -2.88 7.15 -16.67
CA ARG A 25 -3.42 7.21 -18.01
C ARG A 25 -4.20 5.96 -18.39
N LYS A 26 -4.09 4.90 -17.59
CA LYS A 26 -4.80 3.66 -17.87
C LYS A 26 -6.15 3.67 -17.18
N PRO A 27 -7.15 2.93 -17.73
CA PRO A 27 -8.46 2.86 -17.08
C PRO A 27 -8.33 2.33 -15.66
N ARG A 28 -9.30 2.69 -14.84
CA ARG A 28 -9.33 2.25 -13.45
C ARG A 28 -9.24 0.73 -13.33
N ASP A 29 -9.81 0.02 -14.29
CA ASP A 29 -9.77 -1.44 -14.30
C ASP A 29 -8.52 -1.99 -14.97
N GLY A 30 -7.61 -1.11 -15.35
CA GLY A 30 -6.37 -1.53 -15.96
C GLY A 30 -5.48 -2.27 -14.98
N ARG A 31 -4.50 -2.96 -15.53
CA ARG A 31 -3.59 -3.73 -14.71
C ARG A 31 -2.69 -2.82 -13.91
N ASN A 32 -2.43 -3.23 -12.69
CA ASN A 32 -1.45 -2.56 -11.86
C ASN A 32 -0.04 -2.86 -12.40
N ILE A 33 0.85 -1.90 -12.25
CA ILE A 33 2.24 -2.11 -12.61
C ILE A 33 2.89 -3.06 -11.61
N GLU A 34 2.62 -2.82 -10.33
CA GLU A 34 3.25 -3.61 -9.27
C GLU A 34 2.41 -3.50 -8.00
N ARG A 35 2.45 -4.54 -7.18
CA ARG A 35 1.80 -4.54 -5.87
C ARG A 35 2.88 -4.33 -4.82
N LEU A 36 2.68 -3.35 -3.93
CA LEU A 36 3.66 -2.97 -2.93
C LEU A 36 3.29 -3.44 -1.52
N GLY A 37 2.09 -3.93 -1.33
CA GLY A 37 1.67 -4.37 -0.01
C GLY A 37 0.17 -4.41 0.11
N PHE A 38 -0.32 -4.41 1.35
CA PHE A 38 -1.76 -4.48 1.60
C PHE A 38 -2.12 -3.78 2.89
N PHE A 39 -3.41 -3.48 3.02
CA PHE A 39 -3.99 -2.91 4.24
C PHE A 39 -5.29 -3.66 4.54
N ASN A 40 -5.35 -4.26 5.71
CA ASN A 40 -6.53 -5.00 6.16
C ASN A 40 -7.12 -4.29 7.38
N PRO A 41 -8.11 -3.40 7.17
CA PRO A 41 -8.67 -2.63 8.30
C PRO A 41 -9.48 -3.46 9.28
N VAL A 42 -9.82 -4.70 8.92
CA VAL A 42 -10.58 -5.58 9.81
C VAL A 42 -9.72 -6.69 10.39
N ALA A 43 -8.40 -6.55 10.34
CA ALA A 43 -7.51 -7.55 10.91
C ALA A 43 -7.74 -7.69 12.41
N ARG A 44 -7.67 -8.92 12.89
CA ARG A 44 -7.87 -9.23 14.30
C ARG A 44 -6.84 -10.23 14.77
N GLY A 45 -6.52 -10.15 16.05
CA GLY A 45 -5.62 -11.11 16.66
C GLY A 45 -4.26 -11.09 16.00
N ASN A 46 -3.86 -12.22 15.47
CA ASN A 46 -2.55 -12.35 14.81
C ASN A 46 -2.57 -11.96 13.34
N ASP A 47 -3.70 -11.52 12.81
CA ASP A 47 -3.75 -11.11 11.42
C ASP A 47 -2.87 -9.90 11.18
N GLU A 48 -2.16 -9.91 10.08
CA GLU A 48 -1.35 -8.77 9.71
C GLU A 48 -2.27 -7.67 9.16
N ARG A 49 -2.23 -6.49 9.78
CA ARG A 49 -3.10 -5.39 9.40
C ARG A 49 -2.55 -4.60 8.24
N LEU A 50 -1.24 -4.43 8.19
CA LEU A 50 -0.62 -3.56 7.21
C LEU A 50 0.76 -4.08 6.86
N ARG A 51 1.03 -4.15 5.57
CA ARG A 51 2.35 -4.51 5.08
C ARG A 51 2.70 -3.59 3.93
N VAL A 52 3.90 -3.05 3.95
CA VAL A 52 4.39 -2.15 2.90
C VAL A 52 5.83 -2.52 2.57
N ASP A 53 6.08 -2.72 1.28
CA ASP A 53 7.45 -2.93 0.81
C ASP A 53 8.09 -1.56 0.61
N ARG A 54 8.80 -1.10 1.63
CA ARG A 54 9.38 0.23 1.65
C ARG A 54 10.41 0.44 0.54
N GLU A 55 11.18 -0.58 0.25
CA GLU A 55 12.18 -0.47 -0.80
C GLU A 55 11.54 -0.20 -2.15
N ARG A 56 10.44 -0.88 -2.44
CA ARG A 56 9.77 -0.66 -3.72
C ARG A 56 9.04 0.68 -3.73
N VAL A 57 8.47 1.09 -2.62
CA VAL A 57 7.88 2.43 -2.53
C VAL A 57 8.93 3.48 -2.83
N ASP A 58 10.10 3.37 -2.20
CA ASP A 58 11.18 4.33 -2.41
C ASP A 58 11.65 4.31 -3.87
N HIS A 59 11.70 3.14 -4.47
CA HIS A 59 12.06 3.00 -5.87
C HIS A 59 11.14 3.82 -6.77
N TRP A 60 9.83 3.67 -6.57
CA TRP A 60 8.87 4.37 -7.41
C TRP A 60 8.80 5.86 -7.11
N VAL A 61 8.90 6.24 -5.84
CA VAL A 61 8.93 7.65 -5.47
C VAL A 61 10.16 8.31 -6.07
N GLY A 62 11.29 7.61 -6.05
CA GLY A 62 12.52 8.13 -6.66
C GLY A 62 12.40 8.30 -8.17
N ARG A 63 11.43 7.65 -8.80
CA ARG A 63 11.15 7.81 -10.22
C ARG A 63 10.04 8.80 -10.51
N GLY A 64 9.57 9.52 -9.48
CA GLY A 64 8.57 10.54 -9.66
C GLY A 64 7.14 10.07 -9.47
N ALA A 65 6.93 8.88 -8.93
CA ALA A 65 5.58 8.43 -8.67
C ALA A 65 4.95 9.26 -7.57
N ARG A 66 3.66 9.55 -7.71
CA ARG A 66 2.92 10.27 -6.70
C ARG A 66 2.23 9.28 -5.77
N VAL A 67 2.28 9.56 -4.47
CA VAL A 67 1.68 8.72 -3.45
C VAL A 67 0.36 9.36 -3.05
N SER A 68 -0.73 8.58 -3.04
CA SER A 68 -2.01 9.11 -2.59
C SER A 68 -1.93 9.47 -1.11
N GLU A 69 -2.76 10.39 -0.69
CA GLU A 69 -2.77 10.84 0.71
C GLU A 69 -3.02 9.67 1.65
N ARG A 70 -3.98 8.79 1.30
CA ARG A 70 -4.30 7.64 2.11
C ARG A 70 -3.10 6.70 2.26
N VAL A 71 -2.44 6.39 1.15
CA VAL A 71 -1.27 5.53 1.18
C VAL A 71 -0.13 6.18 1.96
N SER A 72 0.03 7.48 1.81
CA SER A 72 1.04 8.21 2.56
C SER A 72 0.86 8.03 4.06
N HIS A 73 -0.38 8.13 4.54
CA HIS A 73 -0.69 7.92 5.95
C HIS A 73 -0.39 6.49 6.38
N LEU A 74 -0.71 5.51 5.53
CA LEU A 74 -0.45 4.11 5.85
C LEU A 74 1.04 3.82 5.89
N ILE A 75 1.80 4.40 5.00
CA ILE A 75 3.25 4.22 5.01
C ILE A 75 3.85 4.78 6.30
N ALA A 76 3.38 5.95 6.71
CA ALA A 76 3.84 6.56 7.95
C ALA A 76 3.47 5.69 9.14
N GLU A 77 2.26 5.13 9.14
CA GLU A 77 1.82 4.26 10.21
C GLU A 77 2.68 2.99 10.26
N ALA A 78 2.99 2.41 9.10
CA ALA A 78 3.81 1.22 9.05
C ALA A 78 5.21 1.48 9.59
N ALA A 79 5.74 2.67 9.30
CA ALA A 79 7.06 3.02 9.80
C ALA A 79 7.08 3.17 11.32
N ARG A 80 5.99 3.70 11.90
CA ARG A 80 5.91 3.89 13.35
C ARG A 80 5.68 2.59 14.09
N SER A 81 4.89 1.69 13.50
CA SER A 81 4.55 0.44 14.16
C SER A 81 5.45 -0.68 13.74
N ALA A 82 6.40 -0.42 12.88
CA ALA A 82 7.39 -1.41 12.53
C ALA A 82 8.08 -1.82 13.81
N PRO A 83 8.13 -3.08 14.06
CA PRO A 83 8.75 -3.57 15.27
C PRO A 83 10.14 -3.08 15.26
N SER A 84 10.38 -2.50 16.27
CA SER A 84 11.68 -2.12 16.34
C SER A 84 12.52 -3.27 16.34
N SER A 85 12.10 -3.94 15.79
CA SER A 85 12.71 -4.76 15.53
C SER A 85 13.88 -4.62 15.53
N ASN A 86 13.72 -4.25 15.57
CA ASN A 86 14.40 -4.09 15.52
C ASN A 86 15.18 -3.61 16.25
N GLU A 87 15.06 -3.38 16.65
CA GLU A 87 15.61 -3.07 17.28
C GLU A 87 16.00 -3.50 17.91
N SER A 88 16.08 -3.78 17.85
CA SER A 88 16.35 -4.26 18.33
C SER A 88 16.74 -4.39 18.78
#